data_e0c149250ebf4f1b028d84b8213658a0
#
_entry.id   e0c149250ebf4f1b028d84b8213658a0
#
_cell.length_a   1.000
_cell.length_b   1.000
_cell.length_c   1.000
_cell.angle_alpha   90.00
_cell.angle_beta   90.00
_cell.angle_gamma   90.00
#
_symmetry.space_group_name_H-M   'P 1'
#
loop_
_entity.id
_entity.type
_entity.pdbx_description
1 polymer ?
#
loop_
_entity_poly.entity_id
_entity_poly.type
_entity_poly.pdbx_seq_one_letter_code
_entity_poly.pdbx_strand_id
1 'polypeptide(L)'
;AIGEARIEGVTKVIERAITTALYCVLFIKGHDNVEYFAVAFLSGAFISWIFSLIQLSKLSKPLWLSKEIWNWNDLGESWTSPKQLFFSAMPFAITLGILPYVIRIEKFILAGHMGIDAAALFHVAQLAWLAGLVVPQAMRSALLPVLGNVRDDDSAFKSEMVKSMRFCFNLMPIGFYCGAIIVWLLLPIAFPLQYTDGSLGASAVDIFFILLFGWSMTLLSTPFYTALKAGKKPWKFTLFVLLVVVFGSLIGWVLISHFSEIGLTQAIASAAFASSITSLFLLILSIHLSRSWSLIKDNMVSWIVLISSVAIATYSLWNRDYIIGVSLPAIYFIASLIYSKVNPKSLDNA
;
A
#
# COMPACT_ATOMS: atom_id res chain seq x y z
N ALA A 1 -19.92 -1.61 -12.84
CA ALA A 1 -18.62 -1.55 -12.12
C ALA A 1 -17.65 -0.54 -12.72
N ILE A 2 -17.48 -0.47 -14.07
CA ILE A 2 -16.51 0.45 -14.73
C ILE A 2 -16.88 1.92 -14.51
N GLY A 3 -18.18 2.26 -14.50
CA GLY A 3 -18.66 3.62 -14.23
C GLY A 3 -18.39 4.10 -12.81
N GLU A 4 -18.47 3.20 -11.83
CA GLU A 4 -18.26 3.51 -10.41
C GLU A 4 -16.80 3.84 -10.08
N ALA A 5 -15.84 3.13 -10.66
CA ALA A 5 -14.42 3.39 -10.45
C ALA A 5 -13.99 4.76 -10.97
N ARG A 6 -14.57 5.22 -12.08
CA ARG A 6 -14.32 6.56 -12.64
C ARG A 6 -14.86 7.67 -11.73
N ILE A 7 -16.05 7.48 -11.17
CA ILE A 7 -16.65 8.45 -10.23
C ILE A 7 -15.81 8.53 -8.97
N GLU A 8 -15.42 7.42 -8.39
CA GLU A 8 -14.55 7.39 -7.21
C GLU A 8 -13.22 8.12 -7.48
N GLY A 9 -12.58 7.86 -8.63
CA GLY A 9 -11.35 8.53 -9.02
C GLY A 9 -11.51 10.04 -9.13
N VAL A 10 -12.52 10.51 -9.84
CA VAL A 10 -12.81 11.95 -10.01
C VAL A 10 -13.13 12.60 -8.66
N THR A 11 -13.92 11.95 -7.81
CA THR A 11 -14.26 12.43 -6.48
C THR A 11 -13.03 12.65 -5.60
N LYS A 12 -12.10 11.69 -5.58
CA LYS A 12 -10.84 11.80 -4.84
C LYS A 12 -9.94 12.92 -5.37
N VAL A 13 -9.89 13.10 -6.69
CA VAL A 13 -9.13 14.21 -7.30
C VAL A 13 -9.71 15.56 -6.88
N ILE A 14 -11.03 15.72 -6.91
CA ILE A 14 -11.72 16.94 -6.48
C ILE A 14 -11.46 17.21 -5.00
N GLU A 15 -11.59 16.20 -4.14
CA GLU A 15 -11.28 16.31 -2.71
C GLU A 15 -9.88 16.85 -2.47
N ARG A 16 -8.88 16.24 -3.11
CA ARG A 16 -7.48 16.63 -2.95
C ARG A 16 -7.20 18.02 -3.52
N ALA A 17 -7.75 18.35 -4.67
CA ALA A 17 -7.57 19.66 -5.29
C ALA A 17 -8.14 20.78 -4.39
N ILE A 18 -9.35 20.61 -3.87
CA ILE A 18 -9.99 21.60 -2.98
C ILE A 18 -9.20 21.72 -1.67
N THR A 19 -8.87 20.59 -1.04
CA THR A 19 -8.11 20.59 0.22
C THR A 19 -6.76 21.28 0.03
N THR A 20 -6.05 20.97 -1.06
CA THR A 20 -4.75 21.61 -1.36
C THR A 20 -4.91 23.10 -1.61
N ALA A 21 -5.91 23.52 -2.36
CA ALA A 21 -6.18 24.93 -2.60
C ALA A 21 -6.45 25.70 -1.28
N LEU A 22 -7.26 25.11 -0.38
CA LEU A 22 -7.53 25.69 0.94
C LEU A 22 -6.27 25.77 1.80
N TYR A 23 -5.41 24.75 1.79
CA TYR A 23 -4.13 24.77 2.47
C TYR A 23 -3.20 25.86 1.95
N CYS A 24 -3.11 26.03 0.62
CA CYS A 24 -2.34 27.11 0.03
C CYS A 24 -2.85 28.49 0.48
N VAL A 25 -4.17 28.69 0.53
CA VAL A 25 -4.74 29.96 1.00
C VAL A 25 -4.42 30.21 2.47
N LEU A 26 -4.50 29.19 3.35
CA LEU A 26 -4.15 29.30 4.77
C LEU A 26 -2.68 29.65 4.94
N PHE A 27 -1.80 28.98 4.18
CA PHE A 27 -0.36 29.21 4.21
C PHE A 27 0.00 30.64 3.77
N ILE A 28 -0.59 31.14 2.67
CA ILE A 28 -0.38 32.50 2.17
C ILE A 28 -0.84 33.54 3.20
N LYS A 29 -1.90 33.24 3.97
CA LYS A 29 -2.42 34.12 5.03
C LYS A 29 -1.62 34.03 6.34
N GLY A 30 -0.62 33.17 6.44
CA GLY A 30 0.19 32.99 7.64
C GLY A 30 -0.55 32.37 8.82
N HIS A 31 -1.57 31.52 8.53
CA HIS A 31 -2.29 30.82 9.59
C HIS A 31 -1.58 29.50 9.90
N ASP A 32 -0.95 29.39 11.07
CA ASP A 32 -0.21 28.21 11.53
C ASP A 32 -1.03 27.26 12.43
N ASN A 33 -2.28 27.61 12.72
CA ASN A 33 -3.14 26.84 13.64
C ASN A 33 -3.63 25.54 12.98
N VAL A 34 -3.35 24.40 13.62
CA VAL A 34 -3.79 23.06 13.18
C VAL A 34 -5.30 22.96 12.98
N GLU A 35 -6.07 23.72 13.74
CA GLU A 35 -7.54 23.76 13.64
C GLU A 35 -8.03 24.24 12.27
N TYR A 36 -7.40 25.27 11.71
CA TYR A 36 -7.76 25.77 10.37
C TYR A 36 -7.46 24.73 9.27
N PHE A 37 -6.35 23.99 9.40
CA PHE A 37 -6.03 22.91 8.49
C PHE A 37 -7.01 21.73 8.62
N ALA A 38 -7.45 21.41 9.82
CA ALA A 38 -8.48 20.40 10.05
C ALA A 38 -9.82 20.80 9.42
N VAL A 39 -10.25 22.06 9.59
CA VAL A 39 -11.46 22.60 8.97
C VAL A 39 -11.35 22.59 7.43
N ALA A 40 -10.20 22.98 6.89
CA ALA A 40 -9.96 22.93 5.43
C ALA A 40 -10.06 21.49 4.90
N PHE A 41 -9.49 20.51 5.61
CA PHE A 41 -9.62 19.09 5.26
C PHE A 41 -11.07 18.62 5.27
N LEU A 42 -11.80 18.92 6.34
CA LEU A 42 -13.22 18.56 6.48
C LEU A 42 -14.08 19.22 5.39
N SER A 43 -13.77 20.47 5.03
CA SER A 43 -14.47 21.18 3.95
C SER A 43 -14.26 20.52 2.61
N GLY A 44 -13.02 20.11 2.29
CA GLY A 44 -12.68 19.37 1.06
C GLY A 44 -13.42 18.03 1.00
N ALA A 45 -13.45 17.28 2.09
CA ALA A 45 -14.16 16.01 2.18
C ALA A 45 -15.68 16.20 2.04
N PHE A 46 -16.25 17.24 2.65
CA PHE A 46 -17.68 17.53 2.58
C PHE A 46 -18.12 17.92 1.16
N ILE A 47 -17.37 18.79 0.48
CA ILE A 47 -17.67 19.17 -0.92
C ILE A 47 -17.55 17.95 -1.84
N SER A 48 -16.54 17.12 -1.64
CA SER A 48 -16.36 15.88 -2.38
C SER A 48 -17.52 14.90 -2.17
N TRP A 49 -18.02 14.80 -0.95
CA TRP A 49 -19.19 13.99 -0.61
C TRP A 49 -20.46 14.48 -1.32
N ILE A 50 -20.71 15.79 -1.32
CA ILE A 50 -21.84 16.40 -2.06
C ILE A 50 -21.70 16.09 -3.55
N PHE A 51 -20.51 16.27 -4.13
CA PHE A 51 -20.26 15.95 -5.54
C PHE A 51 -20.56 14.48 -5.85
N SER A 52 -20.14 13.56 -5.00
CA SER A 52 -20.46 12.13 -5.13
C SER A 52 -21.97 11.87 -5.11
N LEU A 53 -22.72 12.51 -4.21
CA LEU A 53 -24.17 12.39 -4.15
C LEU A 53 -24.84 12.88 -5.44
N ILE A 54 -24.37 14.02 -5.99
CA ILE A 54 -24.90 14.57 -7.25
C ILE A 54 -24.64 13.60 -8.41
N GLN A 55 -23.43 13.03 -8.48
CA GLN A 55 -23.08 12.06 -9.53
C GLN A 55 -23.90 10.77 -9.39
N LEU A 56 -24.02 10.27 -8.16
CA LEU A 56 -24.81 9.08 -7.88
C LEU A 56 -26.29 9.28 -8.22
N SER A 57 -26.86 10.47 -7.90
CA SER A 57 -28.25 10.79 -8.23
C SER A 57 -28.50 10.85 -9.74
N LYS A 58 -27.50 11.27 -10.53
CA LYS A 58 -27.61 11.27 -12.00
C LYS A 58 -27.56 9.86 -12.59
N LEU A 59 -26.73 8.98 -12.03
CA LEU A 59 -26.63 7.59 -12.46
C LEU A 59 -27.83 6.73 -12.02
N SER A 60 -28.36 7.01 -10.84
CA SER A 60 -29.46 6.25 -10.24
C SER A 60 -30.85 6.78 -10.60
N LYS A 61 -30.95 7.90 -11.36
CA LYS A 61 -32.25 8.43 -11.77
C LYS A 61 -33.23 7.41 -12.35
N PRO A 62 -32.82 6.47 -13.22
CA PRO A 62 -33.73 5.42 -13.69
C PRO A 62 -34.10 4.42 -12.61
N LEU A 63 -33.17 4.14 -11.69
CA LEU A 63 -33.34 3.16 -10.62
C LEU A 63 -34.20 3.70 -9.45
N TRP A 64 -33.98 4.96 -9.03
CA TRP A 64 -34.73 5.56 -7.92
C TRP A 64 -36.15 5.99 -8.28
N LEU A 65 -36.43 6.21 -9.57
CA LEU A 65 -37.74 6.60 -10.10
C LEU A 65 -38.55 5.39 -10.61
N SER A 66 -37.97 4.22 -10.73
CA SER A 66 -38.73 3.02 -11.07
C SER A 66 -39.55 2.61 -9.86
N LYS A 67 -40.87 2.58 -10.01
CA LYS A 67 -41.79 2.04 -9.00
C LYS A 67 -41.45 0.62 -8.56
N GLU A 68 -40.69 -0.12 -9.40
CA GLU A 68 -40.26 -1.49 -9.15
C GLU A 68 -39.28 -1.60 -7.96
N ILE A 69 -38.43 -0.59 -7.69
CA ILE A 69 -37.53 -0.63 -6.52
C ILE A 69 -38.29 -0.38 -5.19
N TRP A 70 -39.42 0.33 -5.23
CA TRP A 70 -40.22 0.63 -4.05
C TRP A 70 -41.38 -0.36 -3.86
N ASN A 71 -41.45 -1.42 -4.67
CA ASN A 71 -42.41 -2.49 -4.46
C ASN A 71 -41.91 -3.43 -3.35
N TRP A 72 -42.22 -3.05 -2.11
CA TRP A 72 -41.82 -3.79 -0.91
C TRP A 72 -42.28 -5.26 -0.92
N ASN A 73 -43.25 -5.61 -1.75
CA ASN A 73 -43.79 -6.97 -1.86
C ASN A 73 -42.86 -7.88 -2.68
N ASP A 74 -42.16 -7.34 -3.69
CA ASP A 74 -41.20 -8.11 -4.49
C ASP A 74 -39.82 -8.25 -3.79
N LEU A 75 -39.56 -7.41 -2.79
CA LEU A 75 -38.37 -7.47 -1.96
C LEU A 75 -38.40 -8.62 -0.93
N GLY A 76 -39.57 -9.24 -0.71
CA GLY A 76 -39.79 -10.22 0.36
C GLY A 76 -39.07 -11.55 0.18
N GLU A 77 -38.75 -11.97 -1.06
CA GLU A 77 -38.12 -13.27 -1.32
C GLU A 77 -36.60 -13.23 -1.53
N SER A 78 -36.02 -12.09 -1.85
CA SER A 78 -34.58 -11.98 -2.16
C SER A 78 -33.74 -11.21 -1.14
N TRP A 79 -34.36 -10.53 -0.18
CA TRP A 79 -33.62 -9.75 0.83
C TRP A 79 -33.28 -10.61 2.04
N THR A 80 -31.99 -10.79 2.24
CA THR A 80 -31.40 -11.27 3.48
C THR A 80 -31.87 -10.39 4.63
N SER A 81 -32.21 -10.98 5.77
CA SER A 81 -32.65 -10.20 6.95
C SER A 81 -31.61 -9.09 7.26
N PRO A 82 -31.99 -7.94 7.84
CA PRO A 82 -31.05 -6.87 8.23
C PRO A 82 -29.86 -7.40 9.05
N LYS A 83 -30.09 -8.45 9.83
CA LYS A 83 -29.06 -9.18 10.58
C LYS A 83 -28.04 -9.86 9.66
N GLN A 84 -28.50 -10.54 8.60
CA GLN A 84 -27.60 -11.19 7.62
C GLN A 84 -26.80 -10.15 6.83
N LEU A 85 -27.43 -9.04 6.43
CA LEU A 85 -26.74 -7.94 5.77
C LEU A 85 -25.65 -7.34 6.67
N PHE A 86 -25.96 -7.10 7.94
CA PHE A 86 -24.99 -6.61 8.93
C PHE A 86 -23.79 -7.57 9.08
N PHE A 87 -24.03 -8.86 9.26
CA PHE A 87 -22.95 -9.85 9.39
C PHE A 87 -22.15 -10.04 8.10
N SER A 88 -22.74 -9.88 6.93
CA SER A 88 -22.02 -9.94 5.66
C SER A 88 -21.18 -8.69 5.39
N ALA A 89 -21.60 -7.51 5.89
CA ALA A 89 -20.86 -6.25 5.79
C ALA A 89 -19.75 -6.13 6.85
N MET A 90 -19.87 -6.81 8.00
CA MET A 90 -18.97 -6.71 9.15
C MET A 90 -17.50 -6.96 8.81
N PRO A 91 -17.09 -7.97 8.01
CA PRO A 91 -15.69 -8.16 7.65
C PRO A 91 -15.10 -6.98 6.90
N PHE A 92 -15.88 -6.34 6.04
CA PHE A 92 -15.43 -5.14 5.32
C PHE A 92 -15.31 -3.94 6.25
N ALA A 93 -16.27 -3.74 7.16
CA ALA A 93 -16.23 -2.66 8.14
C ALA A 93 -15.00 -2.78 9.06
N ILE A 94 -14.72 -3.98 9.59
CA ILE A 94 -13.54 -4.26 10.41
C ILE A 94 -12.27 -3.98 9.60
N THR A 95 -12.19 -4.47 8.38
CA THR A 95 -11.01 -4.27 7.53
C THR A 95 -10.76 -2.80 7.23
N LEU A 96 -11.80 -2.04 6.87
CA LEU A 96 -11.68 -0.60 6.58
C LEU A 96 -11.31 0.21 7.83
N GLY A 97 -11.81 -0.18 9.00
CA GLY A 97 -11.48 0.48 10.27
C GLY A 97 -10.05 0.23 10.71
N ILE A 98 -9.50 -0.95 10.47
CA ILE A 98 -8.18 -1.37 10.96
C ILE A 98 -7.06 -1.04 9.96
N LEU A 99 -7.32 -1.08 8.66
CA LEU A 99 -6.31 -0.89 7.62
C LEU A 99 -5.47 0.40 7.77
N PRO A 100 -6.03 1.56 8.16
CA PRO A 100 -5.24 2.78 8.39
C PRO A 100 -4.20 2.64 9.51
N TYR A 101 -4.43 1.77 10.50
CA TYR A 101 -3.49 1.55 11.60
C TYR A 101 -2.24 0.79 11.16
N VAL A 102 -2.35 -0.10 10.16
CA VAL A 102 -1.19 -0.83 9.61
C VAL A 102 -0.07 0.10 9.18
N ILE A 103 -0.45 1.28 8.66
CA ILE A 103 0.52 2.27 8.13
C ILE A 103 1.03 3.22 9.21
N ARG A 104 0.40 3.28 10.39
CA ARG A 104 0.66 4.31 11.40
C ARG A 104 1.22 3.78 12.71
N ILE A 105 1.20 2.48 12.91
CA ILE A 105 1.51 1.85 14.17
C ILE A 105 2.93 2.18 14.65
N GLU A 106 3.92 2.08 13.78
CA GLU A 106 5.31 2.33 14.11
C GLU A 106 5.52 3.78 14.57
N LYS A 107 4.79 4.74 13.97
CA LYS A 107 4.86 6.16 14.39
C LYS A 107 4.35 6.37 15.81
N PHE A 108 3.24 5.72 16.17
CA PHE A 108 2.70 5.84 17.52
C PHE A 108 3.63 5.22 18.57
N ILE A 109 4.20 4.05 18.26
CA ILE A 109 5.16 3.39 19.13
C ILE A 109 6.43 4.25 19.27
N LEU A 110 6.96 4.75 18.14
CA LEU A 110 8.15 5.60 18.14
C LEU A 110 7.91 6.91 18.89
N ALA A 111 6.75 7.55 18.72
CA ALA A 111 6.39 8.76 19.46
C ALA A 111 6.30 8.51 20.98
N GLY A 112 5.81 7.33 21.38
CA GLY A 112 5.72 6.95 22.79
C GLY A 112 7.06 6.71 23.45
N HIS A 113 8.07 6.20 22.73
CA HIS A 113 9.39 5.89 23.25
C HIS A 113 10.41 7.02 23.09
N MET A 114 10.40 7.73 21.96
CA MET A 114 11.44 8.69 21.57
C MET A 114 10.92 10.13 21.40
N GLY A 115 9.62 10.35 21.57
CA GLY A 115 9.00 11.65 21.43
C GLY A 115 8.56 11.99 19.99
N ILE A 116 7.97 13.17 19.86
CA ILE A 116 7.32 13.62 18.62
C ILE A 116 8.33 13.91 17.51
N ASP A 117 9.52 14.38 17.85
CA ASP A 117 10.55 14.75 16.86
C ASP A 117 11.06 13.53 16.08
N ALA A 118 11.28 12.41 16.79
CA ALA A 118 11.64 11.14 16.17
C ALA A 118 10.54 10.62 15.23
N ALA A 119 9.29 10.73 15.69
CA ALA A 119 8.13 10.34 14.88
C ALA A 119 7.94 11.27 13.66
N ALA A 120 8.28 12.56 13.78
CA ALA A 120 8.24 13.52 12.68
C ALA A 120 9.29 13.19 11.60
N LEU A 121 10.54 12.91 12.00
CA LEU A 121 11.60 12.49 11.08
C LEU A 121 11.20 11.20 10.33
N PHE A 122 10.73 10.19 11.05
CA PHE A 122 10.21 8.95 10.45
C PHE A 122 9.05 9.23 9.50
N HIS A 123 8.16 10.18 9.86
CA HIS A 123 7.01 10.54 9.03
C HIS A 123 7.42 11.15 7.70
N VAL A 124 8.47 11.99 7.66
CA VAL A 124 9.00 12.56 6.41
C VAL A 124 9.45 11.44 5.46
N ALA A 125 10.22 10.47 5.94
CA ALA A 125 10.60 9.30 5.15
C ALA A 125 9.38 8.48 4.69
N GLN A 126 8.40 8.31 5.58
CA GLN A 126 7.19 7.55 5.30
C GLN A 126 6.27 8.25 4.29
N LEU A 127 6.25 9.58 4.20
CA LEU A 127 5.49 10.30 3.17
C LEU A 127 5.97 9.94 1.76
N ALA A 128 7.28 9.86 1.55
CA ALA A 128 7.84 9.40 0.28
C ALA A 128 7.45 7.95 -0.03
N TRP A 129 7.50 7.07 0.98
CA TRP A 129 7.05 5.68 0.85
C TRP A 129 5.55 5.59 0.53
N LEU A 130 4.69 6.39 1.18
CA LEU A 130 3.26 6.47 0.91
C LEU A 130 2.96 6.94 -0.51
N ALA A 131 3.73 7.91 -1.03
CA ALA A 131 3.62 8.33 -2.42
C ALA A 131 3.92 7.15 -3.38
N GLY A 132 4.93 6.34 -3.08
CA GLY A 132 5.24 5.14 -3.84
C GLY A 132 4.14 4.07 -3.81
N LEU A 133 3.33 4.00 -2.73
CA LEU A 133 2.23 3.04 -2.62
C LEU A 133 1.09 3.28 -3.63
N VAL A 134 1.06 4.42 -4.30
CA VAL A 134 0.09 4.68 -5.39
C VAL A 134 0.20 3.61 -6.47
N VAL A 135 1.40 3.11 -6.77
CA VAL A 135 1.64 2.07 -7.78
C VAL A 135 0.98 0.74 -7.41
N PRO A 136 1.27 0.10 -6.25
CA PRO A 136 0.56 -1.09 -5.83
C PRO A 136 -0.95 -0.90 -5.69
N GLN A 137 -1.41 0.28 -5.26
CA GLN A 137 -2.85 0.58 -5.14
C GLN A 137 -3.54 0.64 -6.50
N ALA A 138 -2.94 1.30 -7.49
CA ALA A 138 -3.47 1.34 -8.85
C ALA A 138 -3.56 -0.07 -9.45
N MET A 139 -2.53 -0.88 -9.25
CA MET A 139 -2.54 -2.28 -9.69
C MET A 139 -3.66 -3.09 -9.02
N ARG A 140 -3.84 -2.95 -7.71
CA ARG A 140 -4.94 -3.62 -6.97
C ARG A 140 -6.30 -3.23 -7.53
N SER A 141 -6.49 -1.94 -7.81
CA SER A 141 -7.75 -1.42 -8.36
C SER A 141 -8.03 -1.96 -9.77
N ALA A 142 -7.00 -2.09 -10.61
CA ALA A 142 -7.12 -2.66 -11.95
C ALA A 142 -7.33 -4.19 -11.92
N LEU A 143 -6.61 -4.89 -11.05
CA LEU A 143 -6.62 -6.35 -10.98
C LEU A 143 -7.87 -6.91 -10.31
N LEU A 144 -8.47 -6.20 -9.36
CA LEU A 144 -9.61 -6.66 -8.58
C LEU A 144 -10.82 -7.07 -9.44
N PRO A 145 -11.29 -6.26 -10.40
CA PRO A 145 -12.40 -6.66 -11.28
C PRO A 145 -12.02 -7.83 -12.20
N VAL A 146 -10.76 -7.87 -12.69
CA VAL A 146 -10.28 -8.96 -13.55
C VAL A 146 -10.35 -10.29 -12.81
N LEU A 147 -9.77 -10.38 -11.62
CA LEU A 147 -9.82 -11.58 -10.78
C LEU A 147 -11.24 -11.91 -10.31
N GLY A 148 -12.06 -10.90 -10.06
CA GLY A 148 -13.47 -11.08 -9.69
C GLY A 148 -14.29 -11.75 -10.79
N ASN A 149 -14.05 -11.39 -12.05
CA ASN A 149 -14.76 -11.97 -13.20
C ASN A 149 -14.38 -13.43 -13.49
N VAL A 150 -13.14 -13.81 -13.22
CA VAL A 150 -12.64 -15.20 -13.48
C VAL A 150 -12.58 -16.06 -12.22
N ARG A 151 -13.14 -15.61 -11.10
CA ARG A 151 -12.99 -16.29 -9.79
C ARG A 151 -13.62 -17.71 -9.73
N ASP A 152 -14.51 -18.03 -10.67
CA ASP A 152 -15.18 -19.32 -10.74
C ASP A 152 -14.47 -20.30 -11.71
N ASP A 153 -13.51 -19.81 -12.51
CA ASP A 153 -12.64 -20.60 -13.39
C ASP A 153 -11.22 -20.63 -12.82
N ASP A 154 -10.84 -21.75 -12.20
CA ASP A 154 -9.52 -21.91 -11.57
C ASP A 154 -8.36 -21.76 -12.55
N SER A 155 -8.54 -22.13 -13.82
CA SER A 155 -7.50 -22.06 -14.84
C SER A 155 -7.26 -20.62 -15.29
N ALA A 156 -8.33 -19.91 -15.61
CA ALA A 156 -8.28 -18.48 -15.96
C ALA A 156 -7.78 -17.65 -14.78
N PHE A 157 -8.23 -17.94 -13.54
CA PHE A 157 -7.77 -17.26 -12.34
C PHE A 157 -6.25 -17.39 -12.13
N LYS A 158 -5.70 -18.61 -12.25
CA LYS A 158 -4.26 -18.86 -12.16
C LYS A 158 -3.49 -18.14 -13.25
N SER A 159 -3.98 -18.15 -14.49
CA SER A 159 -3.36 -17.44 -15.62
C SER A 159 -3.25 -15.95 -15.35
N GLU A 160 -4.33 -15.30 -14.88
CA GLU A 160 -4.31 -13.86 -14.54
C GLU A 160 -3.39 -13.55 -13.33
N MET A 161 -3.34 -14.45 -12.35
CA MET A 161 -2.38 -14.35 -11.23
C MET A 161 -0.93 -14.38 -11.73
N VAL A 162 -0.56 -15.32 -12.61
CA VAL A 162 0.79 -15.44 -13.17
C VAL A 162 1.17 -14.20 -13.98
N LYS A 163 0.27 -13.69 -14.83
CA LYS A 163 0.49 -12.44 -15.57
C LYS A 163 0.76 -11.27 -14.63
N SER A 164 -0.03 -11.13 -13.58
CA SER A 164 0.10 -10.08 -12.59
C SER A 164 1.40 -10.19 -11.79
N MET A 165 1.79 -11.41 -11.43
CA MET A 165 3.08 -11.68 -10.77
C MET A 165 4.24 -11.24 -11.65
N ARG A 166 4.27 -11.65 -12.92
CA ARG A 166 5.32 -11.25 -13.89
C ARG A 166 5.41 -9.73 -14.01
N PHE A 167 4.27 -9.07 -14.08
CA PHE A 167 4.24 -7.60 -14.13
C PHE A 167 4.88 -6.98 -12.88
N CYS A 168 4.54 -7.48 -11.67
CA CYS A 168 5.14 -7.02 -10.43
C CYS A 168 6.66 -7.27 -10.39
N PHE A 169 7.10 -8.44 -10.84
CA PHE A 169 8.53 -8.79 -10.94
C PHE A 169 9.31 -7.83 -11.83
N ASN A 170 8.78 -7.49 -12.99
CA ASN A 170 9.43 -6.59 -13.93
C ASN A 170 9.39 -5.12 -13.46
N LEU A 171 8.30 -4.73 -12.81
CA LEU A 171 8.11 -3.35 -12.32
C LEU A 171 8.93 -3.06 -11.07
N MET A 172 9.17 -4.07 -10.23
CA MET A 172 9.78 -3.88 -8.92
C MET A 172 11.19 -3.27 -8.98
N PRO A 173 12.15 -3.78 -9.81
CA PRO A 173 13.47 -3.15 -9.91
C PRO A 173 13.40 -1.71 -10.42
N ILE A 174 12.55 -1.45 -11.41
CA ILE A 174 12.34 -0.09 -11.95
C ILE A 174 11.84 0.84 -10.85
N GLY A 175 10.78 0.42 -10.12
CA GLY A 175 10.21 1.21 -9.04
C GLY A 175 11.17 1.42 -7.88
N PHE A 176 12.00 0.41 -7.55
CA PHE A 176 13.04 0.51 -6.54
C PHE A 176 14.06 1.61 -6.89
N TYR A 177 14.61 1.58 -8.12
CA TYR A 177 15.58 2.58 -8.55
C TYR A 177 14.97 3.98 -8.70
N CYS A 178 13.84 4.06 -9.38
CA CYS A 178 13.14 5.33 -9.52
C CYS A 178 12.81 5.93 -8.14
N GLY A 179 12.33 5.10 -7.21
CA GLY A 179 12.06 5.52 -5.84
C GLY A 179 13.30 6.01 -5.12
N ALA A 180 14.41 5.27 -5.19
CA ALA A 180 15.67 5.66 -4.56
C ALA A 180 16.20 6.99 -5.11
N ILE A 181 16.26 7.14 -6.44
CA ILE A 181 16.79 8.34 -7.10
C ILE A 181 15.88 9.55 -6.85
N ILE A 182 14.57 9.39 -7.02
CA ILE A 182 13.61 10.48 -6.85
C ILE A 182 13.66 11.00 -5.42
N VAL A 183 13.66 10.11 -4.42
CA VAL A 183 13.66 10.53 -3.02
C VAL A 183 15.00 11.15 -2.63
N TRP A 184 16.12 10.58 -3.09
CA TRP A 184 17.44 11.17 -2.85
C TRP A 184 17.55 12.58 -3.40
N LEU A 185 16.96 12.87 -4.57
CA LEU A 185 16.99 14.20 -5.20
C LEU A 185 15.93 15.15 -4.61
N LEU A 186 14.68 14.69 -4.42
CA LEU A 186 13.58 15.58 -4.10
C LEU A 186 13.38 15.82 -2.61
N LEU A 187 13.72 14.87 -1.75
CA LEU A 187 13.46 15.01 -0.32
C LEU A 187 14.22 16.19 0.30
N PRO A 188 15.53 16.43 -0.02
CA PRO A 188 16.25 17.58 0.45
C PRO A 188 15.74 18.94 -0.08
N ILE A 189 15.01 18.91 -1.20
CA ILE A 189 14.40 20.13 -1.78
C ILE A 189 13.04 20.40 -1.14
N ALA A 190 12.29 19.34 -0.85
CA ALA A 190 10.91 19.44 -0.36
C ALA A 190 10.80 19.69 1.14
N PHE A 191 11.81 19.29 1.92
CA PHE A 191 11.80 19.39 3.38
C PHE A 191 13.00 20.18 3.91
N PRO A 192 12.88 20.80 5.12
CA PRO A 192 14.01 21.47 5.78
C PRO A 192 15.22 20.55 5.92
N LEU A 193 16.42 21.10 5.75
CA LEU A 193 17.69 20.35 5.75
C LEU A 193 17.88 19.50 7.01
N GLN A 194 17.42 19.96 8.17
CA GLN A 194 17.48 19.21 9.42
C GLN A 194 16.88 17.79 9.35
N TYR A 195 15.92 17.52 8.43
CA TYR A 195 15.36 16.19 8.24
C TYR A 195 16.17 15.31 7.28
N THR A 196 17.10 15.91 6.51
CA THR A 196 17.80 15.21 5.43
C THR A 196 19.31 15.18 5.58
N ASP A 197 19.89 16.09 6.38
CA ASP A 197 21.34 16.19 6.63
C ASP A 197 21.86 15.25 7.74
N GLY A 198 20.95 14.65 8.53
CA GLY A 198 21.31 13.80 9.66
C GLY A 198 21.54 14.55 10.98
N SER A 199 21.34 15.88 11.02
CA SER A 199 21.54 16.69 12.24
C SER A 199 20.61 16.28 13.39
N LEU A 200 19.44 15.69 13.07
CA LEU A 200 18.51 15.10 14.04
C LEU A 200 18.84 13.64 14.38
N GLY A 201 20.07 13.20 14.16
CA GLY A 201 20.55 11.85 14.47
C GLY A 201 20.35 10.84 13.32
N ALA A 202 19.43 11.08 12.37
CA ALA A 202 19.22 10.26 11.19
C ALA A 202 18.77 11.10 10.01
N SER A 203 19.01 10.64 8.78
CA SER A 203 18.47 11.26 7.57
C SER A 203 17.19 10.55 7.14
N ALA A 204 16.15 11.32 6.81
CA ALA A 204 14.92 10.76 6.27
C ALA A 204 15.14 10.01 4.95
N VAL A 205 16.18 10.37 4.18
CA VAL A 205 16.58 9.65 2.96
C VAL A 205 17.09 8.25 3.30
N ASP A 206 17.96 8.13 4.31
CA ASP A 206 18.51 6.86 4.73
C ASP A 206 17.40 5.94 5.32
N ILE A 207 16.47 6.51 6.09
CA ILE A 207 15.29 5.81 6.60
C ILE A 207 14.38 5.35 5.46
N PHE A 208 14.19 6.19 4.43
CA PHE A 208 13.42 5.81 3.25
C PHE A 208 14.01 4.60 2.52
N PHE A 209 15.34 4.48 2.42
CA PHE A 209 15.97 3.32 1.78
C PHE A 209 15.59 2.00 2.48
N ILE A 210 15.46 2.01 3.80
CA ILE A 210 14.95 0.84 4.54
C ILE A 210 13.47 0.57 4.17
N LEU A 211 12.64 1.63 4.13
CA LEU A 211 11.23 1.51 3.75
C LEU A 211 11.03 1.05 2.31
N LEU A 212 12.00 1.28 1.43
CA LEU A 212 11.96 0.87 0.02
C LEU A 212 11.97 -0.66 -0.13
N PHE A 213 12.63 -1.40 0.79
CA PHE A 213 12.46 -2.85 0.88
C PHE A 213 11.00 -3.22 1.17
N GLY A 214 10.37 -2.57 2.15
CA GLY A 214 8.96 -2.79 2.47
C GLY A 214 8.03 -2.47 1.30
N TRP A 215 8.33 -1.41 0.53
CA TRP A 215 7.61 -1.09 -0.70
C TRP A 215 7.70 -2.22 -1.73
N SER A 216 8.89 -2.76 -1.94
CA SER A 216 9.12 -3.87 -2.88
C SER A 216 8.32 -5.12 -2.48
N MET A 217 8.30 -5.46 -1.19
CA MET A 217 7.50 -6.59 -0.68
C MET A 217 6.00 -6.33 -0.84
N THR A 218 5.56 -5.10 -0.62
CA THR A 218 4.16 -4.69 -0.81
C THR A 218 3.74 -4.79 -2.29
N LEU A 219 4.61 -4.40 -3.22
CA LEU A 219 4.37 -4.54 -4.65
C LEU A 219 4.24 -6.02 -5.05
N LEU A 220 5.19 -6.86 -4.62
CA LEU A 220 5.16 -8.31 -4.89
C LEU A 220 3.95 -9.01 -4.25
N SER A 221 3.43 -8.50 -3.14
CA SER A 221 2.22 -9.04 -2.50
C SER A 221 0.93 -8.71 -3.24
N THR A 222 0.95 -7.74 -4.14
CA THR A 222 -0.25 -7.17 -4.78
C THR A 222 -1.15 -8.20 -5.46
N PRO A 223 -0.66 -9.16 -6.27
CA PRO A 223 -1.51 -10.18 -6.87
C PRO A 223 -2.22 -11.05 -5.83
N PHE A 224 -1.49 -11.54 -4.82
CA PHE A 224 -2.00 -12.43 -3.78
C PHE A 224 -2.98 -11.73 -2.84
N TYR A 225 -2.67 -10.50 -2.45
CA TYR A 225 -3.57 -9.63 -1.68
C TYR A 225 -4.88 -9.41 -2.42
N THR A 226 -4.80 -9.12 -3.72
CA THR A 226 -5.98 -8.86 -4.56
C THR A 226 -6.79 -10.14 -4.76
N ALA A 227 -6.13 -11.29 -4.92
CA ALA A 227 -6.78 -12.60 -4.99
C ALA A 227 -7.56 -12.93 -3.71
N LEU A 228 -7.02 -12.62 -2.54
CA LEU A 228 -7.74 -12.79 -1.26
C LEU A 228 -8.98 -11.89 -1.19
N LYS A 229 -8.86 -10.64 -1.66
CA LYS A 229 -9.96 -9.67 -1.66
C LYS A 229 -11.06 -10.05 -2.68
N ALA A 230 -10.67 -10.55 -3.86
CA ALA A 230 -11.59 -11.03 -4.90
C ALA A 230 -12.27 -12.36 -4.53
N GLY A 231 -11.76 -13.08 -3.55
CA GLY A 231 -12.23 -14.39 -3.14
C GLY A 231 -13.65 -14.39 -2.55
N LYS A 232 -14.30 -15.58 -2.58
CA LYS A 232 -15.68 -15.77 -2.09
C LYS A 232 -15.83 -15.67 -0.56
N LYS A 233 -14.73 -15.64 0.19
CA LYS A 233 -14.72 -15.67 1.67
C LYS A 233 -14.17 -14.39 2.26
N PRO A 234 -14.99 -13.32 2.45
CA PRO A 234 -14.52 -12.01 2.94
C PRO A 234 -13.83 -12.09 4.31
N TRP A 235 -14.25 -12.99 5.18
CA TRP A 235 -13.62 -13.23 6.48
C TRP A 235 -12.16 -13.67 6.39
N LYS A 236 -11.74 -14.37 5.32
CA LYS A 236 -10.33 -14.69 5.12
C LYS A 236 -9.48 -13.44 4.91
N PHE A 237 -10.01 -12.48 4.18
CA PHE A 237 -9.32 -11.20 3.96
C PHE A 237 -9.24 -10.38 5.25
N THR A 238 -10.33 -10.35 6.03
CA THR A 238 -10.32 -9.68 7.35
C THR A 238 -9.31 -10.31 8.30
N LEU A 239 -9.30 -11.65 8.39
CA LEU A 239 -8.32 -12.37 9.20
C LEU A 239 -6.87 -12.07 8.75
N PHE A 240 -6.64 -12.04 7.44
CA PHE A 240 -5.35 -11.65 6.88
C PHE A 240 -4.92 -10.26 7.37
N VAL A 241 -5.80 -9.25 7.28
CA VAL A 241 -5.50 -7.88 7.73
C VAL A 241 -5.25 -7.83 9.23
N LEU A 242 -6.08 -8.52 10.03
CA LEU A 242 -5.89 -8.61 11.50
C LEU A 242 -4.53 -9.21 11.87
N LEU A 243 -4.15 -10.32 11.23
CA LEU A 243 -2.85 -10.96 11.49
C LEU A 243 -1.68 -10.05 11.14
N VAL A 244 -1.76 -9.30 10.03
CA VAL A 244 -0.71 -8.32 9.63
C VAL A 244 -0.62 -7.19 10.66
N VAL A 245 -1.77 -6.67 11.14
CA VAL A 245 -1.77 -5.61 12.17
C VAL A 245 -1.16 -6.10 13.47
N VAL A 246 -1.59 -7.26 13.97
CA VAL A 246 -1.08 -7.82 15.21
C VAL A 246 0.43 -8.09 15.10
N PHE A 247 0.87 -8.71 14.02
CA PHE A 247 2.30 -8.96 13.79
C PHE A 247 3.09 -7.64 13.69
N GLY A 248 2.62 -6.67 12.89
CA GLY A 248 3.27 -5.37 12.76
C GLY A 248 3.37 -4.61 14.09
N SER A 249 2.30 -4.67 14.91
CA SER A 249 2.30 -4.08 16.24
C SER A 249 3.33 -4.74 17.16
N LEU A 250 3.39 -6.06 17.18
CA LEU A 250 4.32 -6.81 18.02
C LEU A 250 5.77 -6.59 17.62
N ILE A 251 6.09 -6.72 16.33
CA ILE A 251 7.45 -6.53 15.84
C ILE A 251 7.90 -5.07 16.00
N GLY A 252 6.99 -4.11 15.73
CA GLY A 252 7.24 -2.70 15.95
C GLY A 252 7.53 -2.40 17.41
N TRP A 253 6.70 -2.91 18.32
CA TRP A 253 6.93 -2.75 19.76
C TRP A 253 8.28 -3.33 20.19
N VAL A 254 8.57 -4.58 19.85
CA VAL A 254 9.81 -5.25 20.26
C VAL A 254 11.05 -4.53 19.73
N LEU A 255 11.07 -4.20 18.43
CA LEU A 255 12.25 -3.56 17.83
C LEU A 255 12.43 -2.14 18.35
N ILE A 256 11.37 -1.32 18.36
CA ILE A 256 11.49 0.08 18.77
C ILE A 256 11.84 0.18 20.25
N SER A 257 11.21 -0.62 21.13
CA SER A 257 11.54 -0.63 22.56
C SER A 257 13.01 -0.99 22.82
N HIS A 258 13.50 -2.06 22.17
CA HIS A 258 14.88 -2.51 22.35
C HIS A 258 15.89 -1.48 21.84
N PHE A 259 15.67 -0.95 20.62
CA PHE A 259 16.61 -0.02 20.01
C PHE A 259 16.50 1.43 20.53
N SER A 260 15.40 1.79 21.18
CA SER A 260 15.26 3.09 21.84
C SER A 260 16.24 3.28 23.00
N GLU A 261 16.68 2.20 23.64
CA GLU A 261 17.69 2.23 24.70
C GLU A 261 19.10 2.52 24.15
N ILE A 262 19.35 2.20 22.87
CA ILE A 262 20.66 2.38 22.23
C ILE A 262 20.84 3.81 21.72
N GLY A 263 19.78 4.39 21.17
CA GLY A 263 19.80 5.78 20.69
C GLY A 263 18.74 6.11 19.65
N LEU A 264 18.64 7.40 19.34
CA LEU A 264 17.60 7.95 18.47
C LEU A 264 17.68 7.38 17.05
N THR A 265 18.88 7.33 16.45
CA THR A 265 19.08 6.80 15.07
C THR A 265 18.62 5.36 14.97
N GLN A 266 19.01 4.53 15.94
CA GLN A 266 18.68 3.11 15.97
C GLN A 266 17.18 2.90 16.19
N ALA A 267 16.53 3.71 17.02
CA ALA A 267 15.08 3.66 17.23
C ALA A 267 14.31 3.98 15.96
N ILE A 268 14.69 5.04 15.24
CA ILE A 268 14.03 5.44 13.99
C ILE A 268 14.26 4.39 12.89
N ALA A 269 15.50 3.89 12.77
CA ALA A 269 15.83 2.83 11.82
C ALA A 269 15.03 1.55 12.13
N SER A 270 14.89 1.19 13.42
CA SER A 270 14.14 0.01 13.84
C SER A 270 12.65 0.11 13.50
N ALA A 271 12.06 1.31 13.53
CA ALA A 271 10.69 1.53 13.07
C ALA A 271 10.55 1.26 11.55
N ALA A 272 11.53 1.69 10.75
CA ALA A 272 11.56 1.40 9.32
C ALA A 272 11.77 -0.10 9.03
N PHE A 273 12.65 -0.76 9.78
CA PHE A 273 12.83 -2.21 9.70
C PHE A 273 11.56 -2.96 10.10
N ALA A 274 10.87 -2.56 11.17
CA ALA A 274 9.61 -3.15 11.59
C ALA A 274 8.55 -3.06 10.48
N SER A 275 8.41 -1.90 9.85
CA SER A 275 7.51 -1.68 8.72
C SER A 275 7.86 -2.57 7.52
N SER A 276 9.16 -2.71 7.24
CA SER A 276 9.69 -3.54 6.16
C SER A 276 9.49 -5.04 6.40
N ILE A 277 9.73 -5.51 7.63
CA ILE A 277 9.46 -6.89 8.06
C ILE A 277 7.96 -7.19 8.02
N THR A 278 7.12 -6.24 8.44
CA THR A 278 5.66 -6.36 8.35
C THR A 278 5.20 -6.51 6.89
N SER A 279 5.83 -5.78 5.96
CA SER A 279 5.55 -5.92 4.53
C SER A 279 6.00 -7.27 3.95
N LEU A 280 7.12 -7.81 4.42
CA LEU A 280 7.56 -9.17 4.07
C LEU A 280 6.59 -10.23 4.64
N PHE A 281 6.16 -10.07 5.88
CA PHE A 281 5.15 -10.94 6.47
C PHE A 281 3.82 -10.87 5.71
N LEU A 282 3.39 -9.68 5.31
CA LEU A 282 2.21 -9.47 4.45
C LEU A 282 2.34 -10.25 3.13
N LEU A 283 3.51 -10.24 2.48
CA LEU A 283 3.78 -11.03 1.28
C LEU A 283 3.63 -12.54 1.56
N ILE A 284 4.35 -13.07 2.55
CA ILE A 284 4.33 -14.50 2.89
C ILE A 284 2.92 -14.96 3.27
N LEU A 285 2.24 -14.21 4.12
CA LEU A 285 0.89 -14.53 4.58
C LEU A 285 -0.14 -14.47 3.42
N SER A 286 0.00 -13.49 2.52
CA SER A 286 -0.88 -13.38 1.35
C SER A 286 -0.73 -14.57 0.40
N ILE A 287 0.49 -15.04 0.16
CA ILE A 287 0.78 -16.26 -0.60
C ILE A 287 0.16 -17.48 0.07
N HIS A 288 0.34 -17.61 1.37
CA HIS A 288 -0.16 -18.76 2.14
C HIS A 288 -1.69 -18.82 2.13
N LEU A 289 -2.35 -17.73 2.46
CA LEU A 289 -3.83 -17.68 2.53
C LEU A 289 -4.49 -17.74 1.15
N SER A 290 -3.85 -17.22 0.09
CA SER A 290 -4.34 -17.38 -1.29
C SER A 290 -4.10 -18.77 -1.86
N ARG A 291 -3.37 -19.64 -1.14
CA ARG A 291 -2.96 -20.98 -1.58
C ARG A 291 -2.13 -20.99 -2.88
N SER A 292 -1.35 -19.94 -3.10
CA SER A 292 -0.57 -19.73 -4.33
C SER A 292 0.86 -20.26 -4.27
N TRP A 293 1.19 -21.13 -3.30
CA TRP A 293 2.53 -21.72 -3.18
C TRP A 293 2.97 -22.50 -4.42
N SER A 294 2.04 -23.17 -5.11
CA SER A 294 2.35 -23.89 -6.36
C SER A 294 2.90 -22.95 -7.43
N LEU A 295 2.39 -21.71 -7.52
CA LEU A 295 2.86 -20.71 -8.50
C LEU A 295 4.28 -20.21 -8.21
N ILE A 296 4.72 -20.32 -6.95
CA ILE A 296 6.03 -19.84 -6.49
C ILE A 296 7.07 -20.95 -6.57
N LYS A 297 6.67 -22.20 -6.27
CA LYS A 297 7.61 -23.34 -6.25
C LYS A 297 8.41 -23.48 -7.53
N ASP A 298 7.76 -23.31 -8.67
CA ASP A 298 8.39 -23.48 -9.99
C ASP A 298 9.42 -22.36 -10.28
N ASN A 299 9.35 -21.23 -9.56
CA ASN A 299 10.23 -20.08 -9.70
C ASN A 299 10.91 -19.69 -8.38
N MET A 300 10.98 -20.59 -7.41
CA MET A 300 11.45 -20.29 -6.05
C MET A 300 12.84 -19.67 -6.00
N VAL A 301 13.76 -20.16 -6.83
CA VAL A 301 15.11 -19.59 -6.94
C VAL A 301 15.07 -18.12 -7.36
N SER A 302 14.26 -17.78 -8.36
CA SER A 302 14.12 -16.40 -8.82
C SER A 302 13.54 -15.50 -7.72
N TRP A 303 12.59 -15.99 -6.90
CA TRP A 303 12.06 -15.28 -5.76
C TRP A 303 13.11 -15.01 -4.69
N ILE A 304 13.89 -16.04 -4.33
CA ILE A 304 14.95 -15.91 -3.31
C ILE A 304 16.00 -14.93 -3.81
N VAL A 305 16.47 -15.07 -5.04
CA VAL A 305 17.47 -14.15 -5.62
C VAL A 305 16.97 -12.72 -5.65
N LEU A 306 15.71 -12.49 -6.05
CA LEU A 306 15.11 -11.16 -6.08
C LEU A 306 15.02 -10.53 -4.69
N ILE A 307 14.44 -11.22 -3.73
CA ILE A 307 14.28 -10.71 -2.35
C ILE A 307 15.65 -10.46 -1.72
N SER A 308 16.60 -11.36 -1.90
CA SER A 308 17.97 -11.22 -1.38
C SER A 308 18.70 -10.03 -2.01
N SER A 309 18.58 -9.85 -3.34
CA SER A 309 19.22 -8.70 -4.01
C SER A 309 18.64 -7.36 -3.55
N VAL A 310 17.34 -7.28 -3.34
CA VAL A 310 16.71 -6.07 -2.79
C VAL A 310 17.12 -5.82 -1.34
N ALA A 311 17.21 -6.87 -0.52
CA ALA A 311 17.69 -6.74 0.85
C ALA A 311 19.15 -6.23 0.92
N ILE A 312 20.03 -6.78 0.09
CA ILE A 312 21.43 -6.35 0.00
C ILE A 312 21.51 -4.91 -0.54
N ALA A 313 20.71 -4.58 -1.56
CA ALA A 313 20.67 -3.22 -2.10
C ALA A 313 20.20 -2.21 -1.03
N THR A 314 19.15 -2.54 -0.28
CA THR A 314 18.66 -1.72 0.82
C THR A 314 19.72 -1.49 1.90
N TYR A 315 20.41 -2.57 2.31
CA TYR A 315 21.48 -2.50 3.29
C TYR A 315 22.65 -1.64 2.81
N SER A 316 23.04 -1.80 1.54
CA SER A 316 24.13 -1.01 0.93
C SER A 316 23.77 0.46 0.79
N LEU A 317 22.52 0.78 0.38
CA LEU A 317 22.05 2.17 0.33
C LEU A 317 22.00 2.81 1.72
N TRP A 318 21.56 2.07 2.72
CA TRP A 318 21.57 2.52 4.13
C TRP A 318 22.99 2.85 4.61
N ASN A 319 23.98 2.02 4.26
CA ASN A 319 25.39 2.26 4.58
C ASN A 319 26.09 3.23 3.62
N ARG A 320 25.35 3.88 2.70
CA ARG A 320 25.84 4.79 1.68
C ARG A 320 26.83 4.17 0.69
N ASP A 321 26.80 2.83 0.55
CA ASP A 321 27.50 2.11 -0.51
C ASP A 321 26.65 2.05 -1.78
N TYR A 322 26.59 3.18 -2.49
CA TYR A 322 25.74 3.34 -3.65
C TYR A 322 26.11 2.43 -4.83
N ILE A 323 27.37 2.03 -4.93
CA ILE A 323 27.83 1.15 -6.03
C ILE A 323 27.13 -0.20 -5.93
N ILE A 324 27.20 -0.86 -4.76
CA ILE A 324 26.56 -2.15 -4.54
C ILE A 324 25.02 -1.99 -4.53
N GLY A 325 24.52 -0.94 -3.88
CA GLY A 325 23.09 -0.68 -3.76
C GLY A 325 22.39 -0.50 -5.11
N VAL A 326 23.09 0.04 -6.12
CA VAL A 326 22.54 0.25 -7.45
C VAL A 326 22.84 -0.93 -8.39
N SER A 327 24.02 -1.54 -8.33
CA SER A 327 24.45 -2.55 -9.31
C SER A 327 23.68 -3.87 -9.18
N LEU A 328 23.40 -4.36 -7.96
CA LEU A 328 22.80 -5.68 -7.75
C LEU A 328 21.40 -5.83 -8.32
N PRO A 329 20.42 -4.93 -8.01
CA PRO A 329 19.11 -5.04 -8.63
C PRO A 329 19.16 -4.82 -10.15
N ALA A 330 20.10 -3.98 -10.68
CA ALA A 330 20.29 -3.79 -12.12
C ALA A 330 20.75 -5.09 -12.80
N ILE A 331 21.74 -5.77 -12.23
CA ILE A 331 22.22 -7.06 -12.73
C ILE A 331 21.08 -8.08 -12.74
N TYR A 332 20.31 -8.15 -11.65
CA TYR A 332 19.15 -9.04 -11.58
C TYR A 332 18.13 -8.73 -12.68
N PHE A 333 17.79 -7.46 -12.86
CA PHE A 333 16.82 -7.04 -13.87
C PHE A 333 17.29 -7.39 -15.29
N ILE A 334 18.55 -7.11 -15.60
CA ILE A 334 19.16 -7.46 -16.91
C ILE A 334 19.16 -8.98 -17.08
N ALA A 335 19.56 -9.73 -16.07
CA ALA A 335 19.57 -11.19 -16.11
C ALA A 335 18.16 -11.76 -16.30
N SER A 336 17.15 -11.21 -15.65
CA SER A 336 15.75 -11.64 -15.82
C SER A 336 15.21 -11.35 -17.23
N LEU A 337 15.55 -10.20 -17.79
CA LEU A 337 15.19 -9.86 -19.19
C LEU A 337 15.87 -10.78 -20.20
N ILE A 338 17.15 -11.10 -20.00
CA ILE A 338 17.90 -12.03 -20.87
C ILE A 338 17.27 -13.42 -20.77
N TYR A 339 17.02 -13.89 -19.55
CA TYR A 339 16.41 -15.21 -19.32
C TYR A 339 15.03 -15.35 -19.97
N SER A 340 14.21 -14.32 -19.88
CA SER A 340 12.86 -14.30 -20.49
C SER A 340 12.91 -14.33 -22.03
N LYS A 341 13.96 -13.76 -22.65
CA LYS A 341 14.17 -13.80 -24.11
C LYS A 341 14.75 -15.14 -24.60
N VAL A 342 15.60 -15.77 -23.79
CA VAL A 342 16.27 -17.03 -24.16
C VAL A 342 15.36 -18.24 -23.97
N ASN A 343 14.43 -18.19 -23.01
CA ASN A 343 13.47 -19.26 -22.69
C ASN A 343 12.00 -18.84 -22.85
N PRO A 344 11.53 -18.56 -24.06
CA PRO A 344 10.13 -18.17 -24.27
C PRO A 344 9.13 -19.27 -23.86
N LYS A 345 9.51 -20.55 -23.96
CA LYS A 345 8.65 -21.70 -23.61
C LYS A 345 8.43 -21.90 -22.10
N SER A 346 9.29 -21.37 -21.24
CA SER A 346 9.06 -21.40 -19.78
C SER A 346 7.94 -20.44 -19.35
N LEU A 347 7.52 -19.59 -20.26
CA LEU A 347 6.51 -18.56 -20.05
C LEU A 347 5.09 -19.02 -20.47
N ASP A 348 5.00 -20.01 -21.38
CA ASP A 348 3.72 -20.50 -21.91
C ASP A 348 3.21 -21.75 -21.16
N ASN A 349 4.08 -22.44 -20.41
CA ASN A 349 3.76 -23.64 -19.64
C ASN A 349 3.53 -23.38 -18.13
N ALA A 350 3.51 -22.14 -17.70
CA ALA A 350 3.14 -21.70 -16.34
C ALA A 350 1.89 -20.85 -16.40
#